data_0c53cdf5a38f6726aca8ffaaa129f4ff
#
_entry.id   0c53cdf5a38f6726aca8ffaaa129f4ff
#
_cell.length_a   1.000
_cell.length_b   1.000
_cell.length_c   1.000
_cell.angle_alpha   90.00
_cell.angle_beta   90.00
_cell.angle_gamma   90.00
#
_symmetry.space_group_name_H-M   'P 1'
#
loop_
_entity.id
_entity.type
_entity.pdbx_description
1 polymer ?
#
loop_
_entity_poly.entity_id
_entity_poly.type
_entity_poly.pdbx_seq_one_letter_code
_entity_poly.pdbx_strand_id
1 'polypeptide(L)'
;MKKITFIILLLVAVLTVSAQPQGDPRSISLMGIPIEGPIDSLRQTLAEAQFAEWGQSDDGEDYYFRGNFYGFRSKLMVSVAPETKFATSAYITIGPYSTQKMLDKNLQYFLYKLEKDHGKFTQRDDSWFYIDDFGSIKLSIIDNDNGSHDIRVLYLGSTPYYKDALSMGLRGDVQEVVTENAVAEDQFMHFHGNGQIENLDLIDREYNRYGYLLRARMKEQEGFSSITYAYDDSYRLVKRTLTNEEAGISYVNDYTYNDQDEVLTQNQKVFDKNGECIMTINMRNNYITRDDNGNWTSNSLSLTYWEKGSKTQNTTVLQRRTLAYWE
;
A
#
# COMPACT_ATOMS: atom_id res chain seq x y z
N MET A 1 -48.09 -48.15 -8.11
CA MET A 1 -47.44 -47.19 -9.00
C MET A 1 -46.44 -46.36 -8.15
N LYS A 2 -45.15 -46.68 -8.22
CA LYS A 2 -44.09 -46.01 -7.47
C LYS A 2 -43.58 -44.81 -8.27
N LYS A 3 -43.71 -43.59 -7.73
CA LYS A 3 -43.14 -42.40 -8.33
C LYS A 3 -41.65 -42.34 -7.96
N ILE A 4 -40.80 -42.45 -8.95
CA ILE A 4 -39.35 -42.26 -8.82
C ILE A 4 -39.10 -40.75 -8.96
N THR A 5 -38.72 -40.11 -7.84
CA THR A 5 -38.29 -38.72 -7.83
C THR A 5 -36.79 -38.66 -8.20
N PHE A 6 -36.49 -38.14 -9.37
CA PHE A 6 -35.12 -37.88 -9.80
C PHE A 6 -34.60 -36.64 -9.11
N ILE A 7 -33.69 -36.80 -8.17
CA ILE A 7 -32.93 -35.68 -7.58
C ILE A 7 -31.75 -35.41 -8.50
N ILE A 8 -31.84 -34.35 -9.26
CA ILE A 8 -30.70 -33.80 -10.01
C ILE A 8 -29.82 -33.05 -9.00
N LEU A 9 -28.72 -33.67 -8.61
CA LEU A 9 -27.67 -33.04 -7.83
C LEU A 9 -26.89 -32.09 -8.77
N LEU A 10 -27.22 -30.80 -8.75
CA LEU A 10 -26.47 -29.79 -9.47
C LEU A 10 -25.16 -29.58 -8.72
N LEU A 11 -24.09 -30.20 -9.17
CA LEU A 11 -22.74 -29.96 -8.69
C LEU A 11 -22.30 -28.57 -9.22
N VAL A 12 -22.58 -27.53 -8.46
CA VAL A 12 -21.97 -26.21 -8.70
C VAL A 12 -20.49 -26.32 -8.30
N ALA A 13 -19.65 -26.63 -9.28
CA ALA A 13 -18.23 -26.42 -9.16
C ALA A 13 -18.01 -24.91 -8.99
N VAL A 14 -17.88 -24.47 -7.76
CA VAL A 14 -17.33 -23.15 -7.46
C VAL A 14 -15.89 -23.20 -7.94
N LEU A 15 -15.67 -22.78 -9.18
CA LEU A 15 -14.35 -22.35 -9.63
C LEU A 15 -14.01 -21.14 -8.76
N THR A 16 -13.32 -21.38 -7.66
CA THR A 16 -12.54 -20.34 -7.02
C THR A 16 -11.46 -19.96 -8.03
N VAL A 17 -11.80 -19.04 -8.92
CA VAL A 17 -10.78 -18.23 -9.56
C VAL A 17 -10.12 -17.53 -8.37
N SER A 18 -8.97 -18.05 -7.94
CA SER A 18 -8.08 -17.28 -7.09
C SER A 18 -7.73 -16.06 -7.95
N ALA A 19 -8.44 -14.96 -7.72
CA ALA A 19 -8.02 -13.68 -8.23
C ALA A 19 -6.56 -13.55 -7.76
N GLN A 20 -5.64 -13.46 -8.72
CA GLN A 20 -4.27 -13.05 -8.38
C GLN A 20 -4.44 -11.79 -7.53
N PRO A 21 -3.77 -11.70 -6.37
CA PRO A 21 -3.88 -10.50 -5.57
C PRO A 21 -3.52 -9.34 -6.47
N GLN A 22 -4.50 -8.47 -6.70
CA GLN A 22 -4.29 -7.24 -7.43
C GLN A 22 -3.27 -6.47 -6.59
N GLY A 23 -2.07 -6.24 -7.15
CA GLY A 23 -1.00 -5.52 -6.43
C GLY A 23 -1.53 -4.16 -5.97
N ASP A 24 -0.93 -3.62 -4.93
CA ASP A 24 -1.24 -2.23 -4.54
C ASP A 24 -0.93 -1.32 -5.73
N PRO A 25 -1.90 -0.58 -6.29
CA PRO A 25 -1.66 0.34 -7.40
C PRO A 25 -0.72 1.49 -7.03
N ARG A 26 -0.37 1.65 -5.76
CA ARG A 26 0.52 2.68 -5.21
C ARG A 26 1.89 2.14 -4.82
N SER A 27 2.32 1.04 -5.41
CA SER A 27 3.67 0.48 -5.25
C SER A 27 4.12 -0.19 -6.54
N ILE A 28 5.42 -0.13 -6.83
CA ILE A 28 6.01 -0.95 -7.89
C ILE A 28 5.98 -2.41 -7.45
N SER A 29 5.40 -3.27 -8.28
CA SER A 29 5.21 -4.67 -7.95
C SER A 29 5.73 -5.63 -9.03
N LEU A 30 6.34 -6.72 -8.60
CA LEU A 30 6.74 -7.85 -9.43
C LEU A 30 5.57 -8.84 -9.47
N MET A 31 4.81 -8.88 -10.57
CA MET A 31 3.63 -9.75 -10.69
C MET A 31 2.66 -9.60 -9.50
N GLY A 32 2.42 -8.37 -9.03
CA GLY A 32 1.57 -8.08 -7.88
C GLY A 32 2.23 -8.24 -6.51
N ILE A 33 3.53 -8.54 -6.46
CA ILE A 33 4.32 -8.60 -5.22
C ILE A 33 5.06 -7.28 -5.08
N PRO A 34 4.78 -6.43 -4.08
CA PRO A 34 5.59 -5.25 -3.79
C PRO A 34 7.03 -5.65 -3.55
N ILE A 35 7.97 -4.89 -4.13
CA ILE A 35 9.39 -5.18 -4.01
C ILE A 35 10.03 -4.47 -2.81
N GLU A 36 9.30 -3.57 -2.17
CA GLU A 36 9.75 -2.86 -0.97
C GLU A 36 9.39 -3.64 0.30
N GLY A 37 10.05 -3.30 1.39
CA GLY A 37 9.72 -3.78 2.72
C GLY A 37 10.72 -4.74 3.34
N PRO A 38 10.42 -5.23 4.55
CA PRO A 38 11.31 -6.14 5.25
C PRO A 38 11.57 -7.41 4.43
N ILE A 39 12.84 -7.78 4.28
CA ILE A 39 13.23 -8.93 3.43
C ILE A 39 12.55 -10.24 3.88
N ASP A 40 12.33 -10.43 5.17
CA ASP A 40 11.68 -11.65 5.66
C ASP A 40 10.21 -11.76 5.21
N SER A 41 9.47 -10.65 5.17
CA SER A 41 8.11 -10.61 4.63
C SER A 41 8.10 -10.85 3.12
N LEU A 42 9.07 -10.27 2.40
CA LEU A 42 9.21 -10.46 0.96
C LEU A 42 9.58 -11.91 0.61
N ARG A 43 10.49 -12.54 1.38
CA ARG A 43 10.86 -13.97 1.23
C ARG A 43 9.63 -14.87 1.34
N GLN A 44 8.78 -14.63 2.33
CA GLN A 44 7.54 -15.39 2.49
C GLN A 44 6.61 -15.21 1.30
N THR A 45 6.37 -13.96 0.86
CA THR A 45 5.50 -13.68 -0.30
C THR A 45 6.04 -14.27 -1.60
N LEU A 46 7.37 -14.21 -1.81
CA LEU A 46 8.03 -14.84 -2.96
C LEU A 46 7.88 -16.37 -2.93
N ALA A 47 7.99 -16.99 -1.75
CA ALA A 47 7.79 -18.44 -1.62
C ALA A 47 6.34 -18.85 -1.97
N GLU A 48 5.34 -18.09 -1.54
CA GLU A 48 3.93 -18.28 -1.91
C GLU A 48 3.72 -18.15 -3.43
N ALA A 49 4.47 -17.27 -4.09
CA ALA A 49 4.49 -17.09 -5.54
C ALA A 49 5.42 -18.08 -6.28
N GLN A 50 5.87 -19.14 -5.60
CA GLN A 50 6.72 -20.21 -6.16
C GLN A 50 8.12 -19.75 -6.60
N PHE A 51 8.64 -18.71 -5.98
CA PHE A 51 10.06 -18.39 -6.04
C PHE A 51 10.80 -19.07 -4.87
N ALA A 52 11.65 -20.03 -5.18
CA ALA A 52 12.45 -20.74 -4.19
C ALA A 52 13.78 -20.00 -3.97
N GLU A 53 14.05 -19.66 -2.72
CA GLU A 53 15.37 -19.12 -2.33
C GLU A 53 16.43 -20.18 -2.51
N TRP A 54 17.59 -19.79 -3.07
CA TRP A 54 18.71 -20.70 -3.30
C TRP A 54 20.06 -20.18 -2.80
N GLY A 55 20.11 -18.96 -2.28
CA GLY A 55 21.34 -18.39 -1.72
C GLY A 55 21.19 -16.94 -1.30
N GLN A 56 22.26 -16.44 -0.70
CA GLN A 56 22.45 -15.08 -0.27
C GLN A 56 23.90 -14.71 -0.52
N SER A 57 24.20 -13.41 -0.74
CA SER A 57 25.58 -12.92 -0.82
C SER A 57 26.27 -13.01 0.56
N ASP A 58 27.62 -13.05 0.55
CA ASP A 58 28.41 -13.18 1.79
C ASP A 58 28.23 -11.98 2.74
N ASP A 59 27.97 -10.79 2.21
CA ASP A 59 27.67 -9.56 2.96
C ASP A 59 26.22 -9.49 3.46
N GLY A 60 25.36 -10.39 2.96
CA GLY A 60 23.95 -10.43 3.32
C GLY A 60 23.12 -9.29 2.74
N GLU A 61 23.57 -8.67 1.65
CA GLU A 61 22.90 -7.58 0.98
C GLU A 61 22.05 -8.02 -0.22
N ASP A 62 22.37 -9.19 -0.81
CA ASP A 62 21.64 -9.76 -1.93
C ASP A 62 21.05 -11.14 -1.59
N TYR A 63 19.79 -11.34 -1.92
CA TYR A 63 19.08 -12.61 -1.79
C TYR A 63 18.72 -13.15 -3.16
N TYR A 64 19.00 -14.42 -3.39
CA TYR A 64 18.84 -15.08 -4.68
C TYR A 64 17.69 -16.07 -4.67
N PHE A 65 16.81 -15.97 -5.66
CA PHE A 65 15.64 -16.85 -5.83
C PHE A 65 15.61 -17.43 -7.24
N ARG A 66 14.90 -18.54 -7.39
CA ARG A 66 14.55 -19.14 -8.68
C ARG A 66 13.05 -19.38 -8.72
N GLY A 67 12.44 -18.99 -9.83
CA GLY A 67 11.00 -19.14 -10.00
C GLY A 67 10.55 -18.98 -11.44
N ASN A 68 9.28 -18.70 -11.62
CA ASN A 68 8.69 -18.45 -12.92
C ASN A 68 8.22 -17.00 -13.02
N PHE A 69 8.77 -16.28 -14.00
CA PHE A 69 8.35 -14.93 -14.35
C PHE A 69 7.54 -14.98 -15.65
N TYR A 70 6.24 -14.70 -15.57
CA TYR A 70 5.29 -14.83 -16.68
C TYR A 70 5.39 -16.17 -17.45
N GLY A 71 5.59 -17.27 -16.72
CA GLY A 71 5.71 -18.63 -17.28
C GLY A 71 7.11 -19.04 -17.73
N PHE A 72 8.12 -18.20 -17.60
CA PHE A 72 9.50 -18.50 -17.93
C PHE A 72 10.34 -18.72 -16.67
N ARG A 73 11.20 -19.74 -16.71
CA ARG A 73 12.18 -19.94 -15.65
C ARG A 73 13.08 -18.71 -15.56
N SER A 74 13.23 -18.19 -14.37
CA SER A 74 13.97 -16.97 -14.09
C SER A 74 14.81 -17.08 -12.82
N LYS A 75 15.82 -16.23 -12.76
CA LYS A 75 16.57 -15.93 -11.54
C LYS A 75 16.13 -14.56 -11.07
N LEU A 76 15.83 -14.44 -9.79
CA LEU A 76 15.53 -13.18 -9.14
C LEU A 76 16.62 -12.90 -8.10
N MET A 77 17.13 -11.69 -8.11
CA MET A 77 17.99 -11.14 -7.07
C MET A 77 17.26 -9.97 -6.42
N VAL A 78 17.21 -9.96 -5.10
CA VAL A 78 16.66 -8.86 -4.33
C VAL A 78 17.77 -8.25 -3.50
N SER A 79 18.05 -6.96 -3.70
CA SER A 79 19.03 -6.23 -2.90
C SER A 79 18.34 -5.54 -1.73
N VAL A 80 19.01 -5.52 -0.58
CA VAL A 80 18.51 -4.92 0.66
C VAL A 80 19.47 -3.86 1.19
N ALA A 81 18.91 -2.86 1.85
CA ALA A 81 19.71 -1.89 2.61
C ALA A 81 20.34 -2.59 3.84
N PRO A 82 21.68 -2.48 4.04
CA PRO A 82 22.39 -3.21 5.10
C PRO A 82 21.85 -3.00 6.51
N GLU A 83 21.49 -1.76 6.82
CA GLU A 83 21.09 -1.34 8.17
C GLU A 83 19.67 -1.75 8.51
N THR A 84 18.74 -1.58 7.58
CA THR A 84 17.30 -1.77 7.82
C THR A 84 16.80 -3.14 7.41
N LYS A 85 17.55 -3.86 6.54
CA LYS A 85 17.13 -5.10 5.89
C LYS A 85 15.82 -4.95 5.10
N PHE A 86 15.58 -3.76 4.58
CA PHE A 86 14.49 -3.49 3.64
C PHE A 86 14.96 -3.69 2.22
N ALA A 87 14.13 -4.32 1.40
CA ALA A 87 14.39 -4.49 -0.02
C ALA A 87 14.39 -3.11 -0.72
N THR A 88 15.40 -2.88 -1.56
CA THR A 88 15.61 -1.63 -2.29
C THR A 88 15.43 -1.81 -3.79
N SER A 89 15.71 -3.00 -4.30
CA SER A 89 15.56 -3.32 -5.71
C SER A 89 15.34 -4.81 -5.94
N ALA A 90 14.78 -5.15 -7.09
CA ALA A 90 14.65 -6.53 -7.55
C ALA A 90 15.07 -6.67 -9.02
N TYR A 91 15.91 -7.66 -9.31
CA TYR A 91 16.41 -7.97 -10.64
C TYR A 91 15.90 -9.34 -11.08
N ILE A 92 15.13 -9.38 -12.17
CA ILE A 92 14.78 -10.64 -12.85
C ILE A 92 15.70 -10.82 -14.03
N THR A 93 16.28 -12.03 -14.18
CA THR A 93 17.07 -12.45 -15.34
C THR A 93 16.42 -13.68 -15.98
N ILE A 94 16.15 -13.60 -17.27
CA ILE A 94 15.52 -14.65 -18.08
C ILE A 94 16.40 -14.93 -19.29
N GLY A 95 16.71 -16.19 -19.54
CA GLY A 95 17.60 -16.63 -20.60
C GLY A 95 18.44 -17.83 -20.15
N PRO A 96 19.55 -18.13 -20.84
CA PRO A 96 20.11 -17.43 -22.00
C PRO A 96 19.38 -17.75 -23.32
N TYR A 97 19.39 -16.78 -24.24
CA TYR A 97 18.89 -16.92 -25.61
C TYR A 97 20.08 -16.98 -26.58
N SER A 98 20.13 -18.02 -27.38
CA SER A 98 21.25 -18.25 -28.33
C SER A 98 21.02 -17.67 -29.73
N THR A 99 19.81 -17.16 -30.01
CA THR A 99 19.48 -16.59 -31.32
C THR A 99 18.71 -15.30 -31.17
N GLN A 100 19.00 -14.31 -32.03
CA GLN A 100 18.30 -13.02 -32.07
C GLN A 100 16.80 -13.18 -32.22
N LYS A 101 16.34 -14.11 -33.07
CA LYS A 101 14.90 -14.34 -33.27
C LYS A 101 14.17 -14.78 -32.00
N MET A 102 14.82 -15.61 -31.16
CA MET A 102 14.22 -16.02 -29.87
C MET A 102 14.23 -14.87 -28.87
N LEU A 103 15.31 -14.10 -28.83
CA LEU A 103 15.44 -12.91 -28.00
C LEU A 103 14.33 -11.92 -28.33
N ASP A 104 14.20 -11.51 -29.61
CA ASP A 104 13.19 -10.53 -30.03
C ASP A 104 11.76 -10.95 -29.70
N LYS A 105 11.43 -12.23 -29.96
CA LYS A 105 10.11 -12.78 -29.63
C LYS A 105 9.80 -12.69 -28.15
N ASN A 106 10.75 -13.07 -27.30
CA ASN A 106 10.53 -13.08 -25.84
C ASN A 106 10.56 -11.67 -25.27
N LEU A 107 11.42 -10.78 -25.78
CA LEU A 107 11.45 -9.37 -25.42
C LEU A 107 10.08 -8.70 -25.65
N GLN A 108 9.49 -8.90 -26.85
CA GLN A 108 8.15 -8.38 -27.16
C GLN A 108 7.07 -8.97 -26.23
N TYR A 109 7.18 -10.26 -25.87
CA TYR A 109 6.27 -10.90 -24.94
C TYR A 109 6.36 -10.29 -23.53
N PHE A 110 7.58 -10.09 -23.00
CA PHE A 110 7.74 -9.49 -21.68
C PHE A 110 7.33 -8.03 -21.67
N LEU A 111 7.66 -7.26 -22.70
CA LEU A 111 7.21 -5.88 -22.83
C LEU A 111 5.69 -5.80 -22.79
N TYR A 112 5.00 -6.63 -23.59
CA TYR A 112 3.53 -6.71 -23.57
C TYR A 112 2.96 -7.04 -22.17
N LYS A 113 3.59 -8.00 -21.44
CA LYS A 113 3.14 -8.38 -20.09
C LYS A 113 3.35 -7.25 -19.09
N LEU A 114 4.50 -6.62 -19.12
CA LEU A 114 4.83 -5.49 -18.25
C LEU A 114 3.94 -4.29 -18.54
N GLU A 115 3.68 -3.97 -19.80
CA GLU A 115 2.74 -2.88 -20.18
C GLU A 115 1.31 -3.15 -19.74
N LYS A 116 0.88 -4.41 -19.74
CA LYS A 116 -0.44 -4.79 -19.24
C LYS A 116 -0.57 -4.59 -17.73
N ASP A 117 0.50 -4.86 -16.98
CA ASP A 117 0.47 -4.83 -15.51
C ASP A 117 0.76 -3.42 -14.95
N HIS A 118 1.59 -2.61 -15.64
CA HIS A 118 2.07 -1.33 -15.13
C HIS A 118 1.66 -0.12 -15.97
N GLY A 119 1.47 -0.29 -17.28
CA GLY A 119 1.24 0.80 -18.21
C GLY A 119 2.33 0.89 -19.27
N LYS A 120 2.28 1.92 -20.09
CA LYS A 120 3.10 2.05 -21.31
C LYS A 120 4.58 2.32 -20.99
N PHE A 121 5.46 1.55 -21.62
CA PHE A 121 6.90 1.73 -21.55
C PHE A 121 7.40 2.70 -22.64
N THR A 122 8.42 3.48 -22.32
CA THR A 122 9.14 4.35 -23.24
C THR A 122 10.49 3.76 -23.58
N GLN A 123 10.79 3.59 -24.87
CA GLN A 123 12.09 3.11 -25.31
C GLN A 123 13.11 4.27 -25.30
N ARG A 124 14.28 4.00 -24.74
CA ARG A 124 15.48 4.87 -24.83
C ARG A 124 16.66 3.96 -25.06
N ASP A 125 17.36 4.17 -26.18
CA ASP A 125 18.43 3.29 -26.66
C ASP A 125 17.96 1.82 -26.73
N ASP A 126 18.73 0.89 -26.17
CA ASP A 126 18.43 -0.54 -26.12
C ASP A 126 17.67 -0.98 -24.85
N SER A 127 16.95 -0.06 -24.22
CA SER A 127 16.19 -0.31 -22.99
C SER A 127 14.79 0.31 -23.04
N TRP A 128 13.86 -0.28 -22.29
CA TRP A 128 12.49 0.21 -22.12
C TRP A 128 12.26 0.57 -20.67
N PHE A 129 11.63 1.71 -20.42
CA PHE A 129 11.43 2.28 -19.10
C PHE A 129 9.96 2.54 -18.86
N TYR A 130 9.49 2.13 -17.70
CA TYR A 130 8.27 2.60 -17.06
C TYR A 130 8.66 3.40 -15.82
N ILE A 131 8.07 4.56 -15.61
CA ILE A 131 8.32 5.44 -14.46
C ILE A 131 6.99 6.05 -14.05
N ASP A 132 6.68 5.98 -12.78
CA ASP A 132 5.55 6.67 -12.14
C ASP A 132 5.97 7.23 -10.77
N ASP A 133 5.00 7.72 -9.99
CA ASP A 133 5.23 8.28 -8.66
C ASP A 133 5.68 7.23 -7.64
N PHE A 134 5.54 5.94 -7.94
CA PHE A 134 5.82 4.82 -7.02
C PHE A 134 7.12 4.10 -7.32
N GLY A 135 7.75 4.40 -8.45
CA GLY A 135 9.04 3.83 -8.79
C GLY A 135 9.30 3.70 -10.28
N SER A 136 10.20 2.79 -10.63
CA SER A 136 10.55 2.56 -12.04
C SER A 136 10.81 1.10 -12.35
N ILE A 137 10.58 0.73 -13.61
CA ILE A 137 10.92 -0.58 -14.17
C ILE A 137 11.77 -0.35 -15.41
N LYS A 138 12.92 -1.04 -15.49
CA LYS A 138 13.77 -1.05 -16.67
C LYS A 138 13.84 -2.47 -17.24
N LEU A 139 13.44 -2.62 -18.50
CA LEU A 139 13.65 -3.84 -19.29
C LEU A 139 14.83 -3.63 -20.22
N SER A 140 15.81 -4.53 -20.22
CA SER A 140 17.03 -4.43 -21.00
C SER A 140 17.53 -5.80 -21.48
N ILE A 141 18.39 -5.79 -22.49
CA ILE A 141 19.14 -6.95 -22.98
C ILE A 141 20.55 -6.90 -22.40
N ILE A 142 21.05 -8.03 -21.98
CA ILE A 142 22.43 -8.20 -21.50
C ILE A 142 23.13 -9.21 -22.39
N ASP A 143 24.24 -8.80 -22.97
CA ASP A 143 25.10 -9.68 -23.78
C ASP A 143 26.03 -10.46 -22.85
N ASN A 144 26.09 -11.77 -23.06
CA ASN A 144 26.98 -12.66 -22.33
C ASN A 144 28.24 -12.92 -23.12
N ASP A 145 29.37 -13.20 -22.44
CA ASP A 145 30.67 -13.45 -23.04
C ASP A 145 30.68 -14.63 -24.02
N ASN A 146 29.74 -15.55 -23.92
CA ASN A 146 29.58 -16.70 -24.79
C ASN A 146 28.74 -16.43 -26.05
N GLY A 147 28.36 -15.16 -26.29
CA GLY A 147 27.54 -14.75 -27.43
C GLY A 147 26.02 -15.04 -27.28
N SER A 148 25.59 -15.47 -26.12
CA SER A 148 24.14 -15.54 -25.80
C SER A 148 23.68 -14.22 -25.17
N HIS A 149 22.34 -14.05 -25.08
CA HIS A 149 21.72 -12.86 -24.52
C HIS A 149 20.75 -13.23 -23.40
N ASP A 150 20.70 -12.41 -22.35
CA ASP A 150 19.67 -12.47 -21.31
C ASP A 150 18.76 -11.25 -21.38
N ILE A 151 17.50 -11.44 -21.02
CA ILE A 151 16.56 -10.33 -20.75
C ILE A 151 16.62 -10.05 -19.26
N ARG A 152 16.82 -8.79 -18.89
CA ARG A 152 16.83 -8.35 -17.49
C ARG A 152 15.71 -7.34 -17.25
N VAL A 153 14.98 -7.53 -16.16
CA VAL A 153 14.00 -6.57 -15.66
C VAL A 153 14.44 -6.11 -14.27
N LEU A 154 14.69 -4.82 -14.14
CA LEU A 154 15.02 -4.16 -12.87
C LEU A 154 13.78 -3.43 -12.37
N TYR A 155 13.43 -3.65 -11.13
CA TYR A 155 12.42 -2.93 -10.38
C TYR A 155 13.09 -2.08 -9.31
N LEU A 156 12.70 -0.80 -9.22
CA LEU A 156 13.14 0.15 -8.19
C LEU A 156 11.91 0.80 -7.59
N GLY A 157 11.68 0.63 -6.31
CA GLY A 157 10.65 1.37 -5.56
C GLY A 157 11.14 2.76 -5.21
N SER A 158 10.24 3.76 -5.22
CA SER A 158 10.52 5.13 -4.80
C SER A 158 9.65 5.57 -3.62
N THR A 159 8.73 4.72 -3.16
CA THR A 159 7.86 5.05 -2.03
C THR A 159 8.32 4.35 -0.76
N PRO A 160 8.15 4.98 0.40
CA PRO A 160 8.36 4.33 1.69
C PRO A 160 7.48 3.07 1.82
N TYR A 161 8.03 2.02 2.44
CA TYR A 161 7.30 0.77 2.61
C TYR A 161 6.04 0.93 3.47
N TYR A 162 6.17 1.57 4.65
CA TYR A 162 5.01 1.83 5.49
C TYR A 162 4.15 2.95 4.89
N LYS A 163 2.87 2.69 4.77
CA LYS A 163 1.92 3.58 4.11
C LYS A 163 1.13 4.45 5.10
N ASP A 164 1.70 4.72 6.30
CA ASP A 164 1.01 5.51 7.32
C ASP A 164 0.71 6.93 6.82
N ALA A 165 1.70 7.63 6.24
CA ALA A 165 1.49 8.95 5.65
C ALA A 165 0.47 8.90 4.50
N LEU A 166 0.62 7.94 3.58
CA LEU A 166 -0.28 7.78 2.44
C LEU A 166 -1.72 7.45 2.86
N SER A 167 -1.90 6.60 3.89
CA SER A 167 -3.22 6.26 4.43
C SER A 167 -3.93 7.46 5.08
N MET A 168 -3.17 8.49 5.46
CA MET A 168 -3.67 9.77 5.96
C MET A 168 -3.91 10.81 4.84
N GLY A 169 -3.78 10.39 3.57
CA GLY A 169 -3.97 11.24 2.40
C GLY A 169 -2.80 12.18 2.12
N LEU A 170 -1.59 11.86 2.62
CA LEU A 170 -0.38 12.62 2.37
C LEU A 170 0.38 12.05 1.18
N ARG A 171 0.97 12.90 0.36
CA ARG A 171 1.69 12.55 -0.88
C ARG A 171 3.14 13.01 -0.79
N GLY A 172 4.02 12.28 -1.48
CA GLY A 172 5.47 12.50 -1.41
C GLY A 172 6.07 11.93 -0.13
N ASP A 173 7.37 12.08 0.02
CA ASP A 173 8.15 11.59 1.16
C ASP A 173 8.03 12.56 2.34
N VAL A 174 6.84 12.58 2.95
CA VAL A 174 6.52 13.50 4.04
C VAL A 174 7.31 13.14 5.29
N GLN A 175 8.02 14.13 5.85
CA GLN A 175 8.73 14.04 7.11
C GLN A 175 7.86 14.54 8.27
N GLU A 176 7.23 15.70 8.09
CA GLU A 176 6.51 16.38 9.16
C GLU A 176 5.23 17.04 8.64
N VAL A 177 4.20 17.03 9.44
CA VAL A 177 2.94 17.73 9.18
C VAL A 177 2.50 18.47 10.43
N VAL A 178 2.29 19.77 10.31
CA VAL A 178 1.66 20.59 11.34
C VAL A 178 0.32 21.07 10.82
N THR A 179 -0.78 20.76 11.52
CA THR A 179 -2.12 21.24 11.20
C THR A 179 -2.60 22.17 12.31
N GLU A 180 -2.67 23.46 11.99
CA GLU A 180 -3.25 24.49 12.87
C GLU A 180 -4.78 24.42 12.84
N ASN A 181 -5.40 24.73 13.96
CA ASN A 181 -6.86 24.67 14.14
C ASN A 181 -7.45 23.28 13.79
N ALA A 182 -6.72 22.20 14.03
CA ALA A 182 -7.34 20.88 14.11
C ALA A 182 -8.44 20.91 15.19
N VAL A 183 -9.45 20.07 15.07
CA VAL A 183 -10.77 20.21 15.76
C VAL A 183 -10.71 20.52 17.28
N ALA A 184 -9.61 20.20 17.96
CA ALA A 184 -9.42 20.45 19.38
C ALA A 184 -8.12 21.20 19.69
N GLU A 185 -7.01 20.82 19.08
CA GLU A 185 -5.66 21.35 19.30
C GLU A 185 -4.89 21.29 17.98
N ASP A 186 -3.78 22.02 17.88
CA ASP A 186 -2.87 21.89 16.74
C ASP A 186 -2.32 20.46 16.72
N GLN A 187 -2.38 19.85 15.55
CA GLN A 187 -1.92 18.49 15.36
C GLN A 187 -0.53 18.46 14.73
N PHE A 188 0.39 17.78 15.38
CA PHE A 188 1.74 17.52 14.90
C PHE A 188 1.90 16.03 14.58
N MET A 189 2.45 15.72 13.41
CA MET A 189 2.79 14.36 13.01
C MET A 189 4.20 14.36 12.41
N HIS A 190 4.99 13.37 12.78
CA HIS A 190 6.29 13.12 12.21
C HIS A 190 6.35 11.68 11.67
N PHE A 191 7.05 11.49 10.55
CA PHE A 191 7.20 10.21 9.89
C PHE A 191 8.69 9.88 9.73
N HIS A 192 9.04 8.62 9.93
CA HIS A 192 10.37 8.12 9.59
C HIS A 192 10.55 8.05 8.07
N GLY A 193 11.80 8.02 7.58
CA GLY A 193 12.10 7.86 6.15
C GLY A 193 11.57 6.57 5.52
N ASN A 194 11.18 5.57 6.32
CA ASN A 194 10.48 4.37 5.86
C ASN A 194 8.95 4.52 5.78
N GLY A 195 8.41 5.73 6.00
CA GLY A 195 6.98 6.08 5.94
C GLY A 195 6.16 5.78 7.19
N GLN A 196 6.76 5.18 8.22
CA GLN A 196 6.08 4.86 9.47
C GLN A 196 5.90 6.12 10.32
N ILE A 197 4.69 6.31 10.87
CA ILE A 197 4.43 7.42 11.80
C ILE A 197 5.24 7.24 13.10
N GLU A 198 5.94 8.30 13.51
CA GLU A 198 6.61 8.38 14.79
C GLU A 198 5.58 8.69 15.88
N ASN A 199 5.15 7.65 16.59
CA ASN A 199 4.27 7.79 17.74
C ASN A 199 4.65 6.74 18.78
N LEU A 200 5.24 7.17 19.90
CA LEU A 200 5.74 6.31 20.98
C LEU A 200 4.59 5.60 21.73
N ASP A 201 3.40 6.19 21.72
CA ASP A 201 2.22 5.61 22.36
C ASP A 201 1.51 4.57 21.49
N LEU A 202 1.84 4.52 20.18
CA LEU A 202 1.29 3.54 19.25
C LEU A 202 2.16 2.30 19.22
N ILE A 203 1.71 1.25 19.90
CA ILE A 203 2.43 -0.02 20.09
C ILE A 203 1.70 -1.18 19.41
N ASP A 204 2.29 -2.37 19.40
CA ASP A 204 1.71 -3.61 18.85
C ASP A 204 1.14 -3.44 17.43
N ARG A 205 1.90 -2.74 16.57
CA ARG A 205 1.50 -2.43 15.20
C ARG A 205 1.52 -3.67 14.34
N GLU A 206 0.42 -3.95 13.66
CA GLU A 206 0.27 -5.03 12.69
C GLU A 206 0.01 -4.43 11.31
N TYR A 207 0.89 -4.69 10.35
CA TYR A 207 0.79 -4.22 8.98
C TYR A 207 0.44 -5.38 8.03
N ASN A 208 -0.27 -5.08 6.95
CA ASN A 208 -0.39 -6.05 5.86
C ASN A 208 0.92 -6.09 5.05
N ARG A 209 0.98 -7.03 4.10
CA ARG A 209 2.16 -7.21 3.23
C ARG A 209 2.49 -6.02 2.32
N TYR A 210 1.61 -5.02 2.23
CA TYR A 210 1.80 -3.81 1.45
C TYR A 210 2.13 -2.59 2.32
N GLY A 211 2.37 -2.79 3.61
CA GLY A 211 2.77 -1.74 4.55
C GLY A 211 1.61 -0.88 5.09
N TYR A 212 0.35 -1.31 4.92
CA TYR A 212 -0.80 -0.63 5.51
C TYR A 212 -1.07 -1.13 6.92
N LEU A 213 -1.22 -0.22 7.86
CA LEU A 213 -1.51 -0.53 9.27
C LEU A 213 -2.94 -1.09 9.39
N LEU A 214 -3.04 -2.33 9.90
CA LEU A 214 -4.33 -3.00 10.14
C LEU A 214 -4.81 -2.83 11.56
N ARG A 215 -3.87 -2.92 12.52
CA ARG A 215 -4.16 -2.83 13.96
C ARG A 215 -2.99 -2.19 14.69
N ALA A 216 -3.33 -1.56 15.81
CA ALA A 216 -2.37 -1.11 16.81
C ALA A 216 -3.05 -1.02 18.17
N ARG A 217 -2.24 -0.84 19.22
CA ARG A 217 -2.72 -0.40 20.52
C ARG A 217 -2.13 0.98 20.80
N MET A 218 -2.91 1.84 21.40
CA MET A 218 -2.47 3.16 21.83
C MET A 218 -2.42 3.16 23.35
N LYS A 219 -1.26 3.56 23.90
CA LYS A 219 -1.10 3.76 25.31
C LYS A 219 -1.79 5.06 25.71
N GLU A 220 -2.65 4.99 26.70
CA GLU A 220 -3.35 6.13 27.29
C GLU A 220 -2.74 6.47 28.65
N GLN A 221 -3.20 7.54 29.28
CA GLN A 221 -2.80 7.86 30.67
C GLN A 221 -3.20 6.74 31.61
N GLU A 222 -4.37 6.15 31.40
CA GLU A 222 -4.87 4.98 32.11
C GLU A 222 -5.25 3.92 31.08
N GLY A 223 -4.54 2.74 31.09
CA GLY A 223 -4.84 1.60 30.22
C GLY A 223 -4.43 1.74 28.76
N PHE A 224 -5.22 1.14 27.89
CA PHE A 224 -4.95 1.09 26.44
C PHE A 224 -6.22 1.28 25.64
N SER A 225 -6.03 1.79 24.42
CA SER A 225 -7.05 1.78 23.37
C SER A 225 -6.61 0.87 22.23
N SER A 226 -7.48 -0.03 21.79
CA SER A 226 -7.26 -0.80 20.56
C SER A 226 -7.69 0.01 19.35
N ILE A 227 -6.91 -0.05 18.26
CA ILE A 227 -7.20 0.64 17.01
C ILE A 227 -7.24 -0.38 15.88
N THR A 228 -8.25 -0.30 15.02
CA THR A 228 -8.33 -1.08 13.79
C THR A 228 -8.58 -0.18 12.58
N TYR A 229 -8.05 -0.59 11.44
CA TYR A 229 -8.15 0.13 10.17
C TYR A 229 -8.69 -0.81 9.09
N ALA A 230 -9.60 -0.33 8.26
CA ALA A 230 -10.10 -1.04 7.09
C ALA A 230 -9.94 -0.17 5.85
N TYR A 231 -9.55 -0.81 4.75
CA TYR A 231 -9.26 -0.17 3.47
C TYR A 231 -10.19 -0.73 2.39
N ASP A 232 -10.46 0.07 1.37
CA ASP A 232 -11.15 -0.38 0.15
C ASP A 232 -10.17 -1.10 -0.82
N ASP A 233 -10.69 -1.54 -1.96
CA ASP A 233 -9.90 -2.22 -3.00
C ASP A 233 -8.81 -1.33 -3.64
N SER A 234 -8.90 0.00 -3.46
CA SER A 234 -7.90 0.98 -3.85
C SER A 234 -6.95 1.37 -2.71
N TYR A 235 -6.98 0.61 -1.60
CA TYR A 235 -6.20 0.85 -0.38
C TYR A 235 -6.42 2.23 0.26
N ARG A 236 -7.60 2.86 0.07
CA ARG A 236 -7.99 4.06 0.80
C ARG A 236 -8.62 3.66 2.13
N LEU A 237 -8.27 4.36 3.20
CA LEU A 237 -8.82 4.11 4.54
C LEU A 237 -10.32 4.42 4.56
N VAL A 238 -11.17 3.40 4.61
CA VAL A 238 -12.64 3.60 4.65
C VAL A 238 -13.21 3.56 6.06
N LYS A 239 -12.50 2.95 7.01
CA LYS A 239 -12.95 2.88 8.40
C LYS A 239 -11.79 2.81 9.38
N ARG A 240 -11.92 3.56 10.48
CA ARG A 240 -11.05 3.46 11.65
C ARG A 240 -11.91 3.30 12.90
N THR A 241 -11.61 2.29 13.72
CA THR A 241 -12.26 2.10 15.02
C THR A 241 -11.22 2.22 16.11
N LEU A 242 -11.48 3.05 17.11
CA LEU A 242 -10.69 3.14 18.34
C LEU A 242 -11.61 2.75 19.49
N THR A 243 -11.19 1.82 20.33
CA THR A 243 -11.94 1.36 21.50
C THR A 243 -11.07 1.49 22.74
N ASN A 244 -11.49 2.33 23.68
CA ASN A 244 -10.88 2.39 25.01
C ASN A 244 -11.26 1.13 25.77
N GLU A 245 -10.27 0.31 26.11
CA GLU A 245 -10.47 -1.04 26.68
C GLU A 245 -11.08 -0.97 28.09
N GLU A 246 -10.77 0.07 28.87
CA GLU A 246 -11.26 0.21 30.25
C GLU A 246 -12.66 0.86 30.29
N ALA A 247 -12.85 1.95 29.58
CA ALA A 247 -14.12 2.67 29.56
C ALA A 247 -15.19 1.96 28.72
N GLY A 248 -14.79 1.08 27.80
CA GLY A 248 -15.68 0.43 26.84
C GLY A 248 -16.29 1.41 25.83
N ILE A 249 -15.69 2.60 25.67
CA ILE A 249 -16.13 3.61 24.69
C ILE A 249 -15.45 3.37 23.36
N SER A 250 -16.23 3.36 22.28
CA SER A 250 -15.71 3.17 20.94
C SER A 250 -15.99 4.38 20.05
N TYR A 251 -14.98 4.77 19.27
CA TYR A 251 -15.05 5.82 18.25
C TYR A 251 -14.91 5.16 16.88
N VAL A 252 -15.96 5.21 16.08
CA VAL A 252 -15.98 4.63 14.74
C VAL A 252 -16.02 5.78 13.74
N ASN A 253 -15.00 5.84 12.88
CA ASN A 253 -14.90 6.82 11.80
C ASN A 253 -15.08 6.12 10.47
N ASP A 254 -16.02 6.57 9.67
CA ASP A 254 -16.23 6.15 8.28
C ASP A 254 -15.81 7.31 7.36
N TYR A 255 -15.08 7.01 6.28
CA TYR A 255 -14.51 8.00 5.36
C TYR A 255 -15.06 7.84 3.95
N THR A 256 -15.30 8.96 3.26
CA THR A 256 -15.55 8.98 1.81
C THR A 256 -14.54 9.90 1.12
N TYR A 257 -14.34 9.69 -0.17
CA TYR A 257 -13.31 10.36 -0.96
C TYR A 257 -13.92 11.14 -2.12
N ASN A 258 -13.23 12.19 -2.57
CA ASN A 258 -13.52 12.89 -3.82
C ASN A 258 -12.79 12.20 -5.00
N ASP A 259 -12.97 12.73 -6.21
CA ASP A 259 -12.34 12.21 -7.45
C ASP A 259 -10.80 12.39 -7.48
N GLN A 260 -10.22 13.08 -6.50
CA GLN A 260 -8.78 13.31 -6.33
C GLN A 260 -8.18 12.45 -5.22
N ASP A 261 -8.92 11.43 -4.74
CA ASP A 261 -8.53 10.55 -3.62
C ASP A 261 -8.28 11.28 -2.29
N GLU A 262 -8.92 12.44 -2.07
CA GLU A 262 -8.85 13.17 -0.82
C GLU A 262 -10.13 12.91 0.01
N VAL A 263 -9.98 12.86 1.34
CA VAL A 263 -11.11 12.63 2.25
C VAL A 263 -12.16 13.74 2.10
N LEU A 264 -13.28 13.45 1.46
CA LEU A 264 -14.40 14.38 1.30
C LEU A 264 -15.21 14.52 2.58
N THR A 265 -15.58 13.38 3.18
CA THR A 265 -16.33 13.36 4.45
C THR A 265 -15.73 12.36 5.42
N GLN A 266 -15.90 12.67 6.71
CA GLN A 266 -15.65 11.76 7.81
C GLN A 266 -16.90 11.77 8.70
N ASN A 267 -17.44 10.59 8.98
CA ASN A 267 -18.54 10.40 9.92
C ASN A 267 -18.01 9.67 11.15
N GLN A 268 -17.94 10.38 12.28
CA GLN A 268 -17.53 9.79 13.56
C GLN A 268 -18.76 9.46 14.39
N LYS A 269 -18.87 8.23 14.85
CA LYS A 269 -19.86 7.77 15.81
C LYS A 269 -19.18 7.37 17.10
N VAL A 270 -19.73 7.79 18.22
CA VAL A 270 -19.26 7.42 19.55
C VAL A 270 -20.28 6.50 20.19
N PHE A 271 -19.84 5.34 20.61
CA PHE A 271 -20.65 4.33 21.28
C PHE A 271 -20.24 4.20 22.74
N ASP A 272 -21.19 4.05 23.61
CA ASP A 272 -20.95 3.73 25.01
C ASP A 272 -20.64 2.24 25.20
N LYS A 273 -20.37 1.84 26.44
CA LYS A 273 -20.06 0.45 26.82
C LYS A 273 -21.20 -0.55 26.55
N ASN A 274 -22.42 -0.07 26.32
CA ASN A 274 -23.59 -0.91 26.00
C ASN A 274 -23.80 -1.01 24.48
N GLY A 275 -22.97 -0.33 23.67
CA GLY A 275 -23.08 -0.28 22.22
C GLY A 275 -24.13 0.72 21.73
N GLU A 276 -24.62 1.63 22.59
CA GLU A 276 -25.52 2.70 22.19
C GLU A 276 -24.76 3.87 21.59
N CYS A 277 -25.20 4.38 20.42
CA CYS A 277 -24.60 5.55 19.80
C CYS A 277 -25.03 6.82 20.56
N ILE A 278 -24.11 7.41 21.30
CA ILE A 278 -24.35 8.59 22.14
C ILE A 278 -24.06 9.90 21.43
N MET A 279 -23.15 9.89 20.42
CA MET A 279 -22.80 11.09 19.66
C MET A 279 -22.45 10.73 18.21
N THR A 280 -22.78 11.61 17.28
CA THR A 280 -22.31 11.55 15.89
C THR A 280 -21.76 12.91 15.49
N ILE A 281 -20.60 12.92 14.82
CA ILE A 281 -19.95 14.11 14.27
C ILE A 281 -19.78 13.89 12.77
N ASN A 282 -20.49 14.70 11.97
CA ASN A 282 -20.31 14.72 10.53
C ASN A 282 -19.33 15.84 10.17
N MET A 283 -18.25 15.48 9.50
CA MET A 283 -17.20 16.38 9.04
C MET A 283 -17.18 16.39 7.51
N ARG A 284 -17.09 17.58 6.92
CA ARG A 284 -16.94 17.75 5.48
C ARG A 284 -15.80 18.70 5.17
N ASN A 285 -14.87 18.23 4.36
CA ASN A 285 -13.72 18.99 3.87
C ASN A 285 -14.06 19.78 2.61
N ASN A 286 -13.50 20.98 2.52
CA ASN A 286 -13.45 21.80 1.33
C ASN A 286 -12.03 22.37 1.20
N TYR A 287 -11.19 21.69 0.41
CA TYR A 287 -9.79 22.02 0.22
C TYR A 287 -9.64 23.27 -0.65
N ILE A 288 -8.89 24.27 -0.17
CA ILE A 288 -8.76 25.60 -0.77
C ILE A 288 -7.44 25.73 -1.51
N THR A 289 -6.33 25.37 -0.88
CA THR A 289 -4.99 25.45 -1.47
C THR A 289 -4.20 24.17 -1.25
N ARG A 290 -3.21 23.93 -2.13
CA ARG A 290 -2.31 22.79 -2.09
C ARG A 290 -0.88 23.22 -2.34
N ASP A 291 0.07 22.39 -1.90
CA ASP A 291 1.47 22.48 -2.26
C ASP A 291 1.77 21.81 -3.62
N ASP A 292 3.04 21.80 -4.02
CA ASP A 292 3.50 21.23 -5.29
C ASP A 292 3.37 19.70 -5.34
N ASN A 293 3.31 19.02 -4.21
CA ASN A 293 3.06 17.57 -4.09
C ASN A 293 1.56 17.22 -4.11
N GLY A 294 0.69 18.24 -4.14
CA GLY A 294 -0.76 18.07 -4.15
C GLY A 294 -1.38 17.89 -2.76
N ASN A 295 -0.62 18.02 -1.68
CA ASN A 295 -1.15 18.02 -0.32
C ASN A 295 -1.88 19.33 -0.04
N TRP A 296 -3.05 19.26 0.61
CA TRP A 296 -3.74 20.48 0.97
C TRP A 296 -2.98 21.28 2.04
N THR A 297 -2.94 22.59 1.87
CA THR A 297 -2.31 23.55 2.79
C THR A 297 -3.34 24.44 3.49
N SER A 298 -4.55 24.55 2.91
CA SER A 298 -5.69 25.23 3.54
C SER A 298 -6.97 24.46 3.27
N ASN A 299 -7.80 24.28 4.30
CA ASN A 299 -9.05 23.54 4.25
C ASN A 299 -10.13 24.23 5.08
N SER A 300 -11.35 24.34 4.55
CA SER A 300 -12.53 24.75 5.31
C SER A 300 -13.28 23.50 5.75
N LEU A 301 -13.18 23.15 7.03
CA LEU A 301 -13.81 22.00 7.66
C LEU A 301 -15.16 22.38 8.26
N SER A 302 -16.24 21.82 7.73
CA SER A 302 -17.59 21.96 8.31
C SER A 302 -17.89 20.78 9.22
N LEU A 303 -18.34 21.07 10.45
CA LEU A 303 -18.67 20.09 11.48
C LEU A 303 -20.14 20.22 11.89
N THR A 304 -20.83 19.09 11.97
CA THR A 304 -22.19 19.00 12.49
C THR A 304 -22.26 17.94 13.58
N TYR A 305 -22.67 18.34 14.77
CA TYR A 305 -22.76 17.48 15.95
C TYR A 305 -24.20 17.05 16.18
N TRP A 306 -24.37 15.79 16.57
CA TRP A 306 -25.64 15.19 16.92
C TRP A 306 -25.48 14.42 18.23
N GLU A 307 -26.37 14.67 19.20
CA GLU A 307 -26.44 13.91 20.44
C GLU A 307 -27.81 13.23 20.51
N LYS A 308 -27.79 11.93 20.76
CA LYS A 308 -29.03 11.10 20.84
C LYS A 308 -30.00 11.37 19.69
N GLY A 309 -29.47 11.53 18.47
CA GLY A 309 -30.30 11.78 17.27
C GLY A 309 -30.75 13.21 17.04
N SER A 310 -30.45 14.15 17.96
CA SER A 310 -30.80 15.57 17.82
C SER A 310 -29.58 16.39 17.43
N LYS A 311 -29.71 17.27 16.41
CA LYS A 311 -28.65 18.19 16.00
C LYS A 311 -28.39 19.20 17.11
N THR A 312 -27.17 19.27 17.63
CA THR A 312 -26.82 20.16 18.75
C THR A 312 -25.97 21.36 18.30
N GLN A 313 -25.09 21.17 17.32
CA GLN A 313 -24.17 22.21 16.89
C GLN A 313 -23.81 22.08 15.40
N ASN A 314 -23.53 23.24 14.78
CA ASN A 314 -22.88 23.32 13.45
C ASN A 314 -21.82 24.41 13.49
N THR A 315 -20.63 24.11 13.01
CA THR A 315 -19.51 25.05 12.97
C THR A 315 -18.65 24.83 11.73
N THR A 316 -17.89 25.85 11.37
CA THR A 316 -16.89 25.76 10.30
C THR A 316 -15.58 26.28 10.82
N VAL A 317 -14.51 25.53 10.59
CA VAL A 317 -13.13 25.84 11.00
C VAL A 317 -12.27 25.97 9.77
N LEU A 318 -11.47 27.03 9.69
CA LEU A 318 -10.41 27.18 8.70
C LEU A 318 -9.14 26.55 9.25
N GLN A 319 -8.73 25.45 8.64
CA GLN A 319 -7.49 24.76 8.98
C GLN A 319 -6.38 25.18 8.05
N ARG A 320 -5.16 25.23 8.57
CA ARG A 320 -3.93 25.41 7.81
C ARG A 320 -3.00 24.24 8.08
N ARG A 321 -2.23 23.85 7.05
CA ARG A 321 -1.26 22.78 7.14
C ARG A 321 0.07 23.21 6.57
N THR A 322 1.14 22.92 7.30
CA THR A 322 2.53 23.05 6.85
C THR A 322 3.12 21.65 6.76
N LEU A 323 3.86 21.37 5.69
CA LEU A 323 4.50 20.09 5.44
C LEU A 323 6.00 20.29 5.24
N ALA A 324 6.80 19.36 5.77
CA ALA A 324 8.20 19.18 5.43
C ALA A 324 8.39 17.78 4.82
N TYR A 325 9.37 17.67 3.92
CA TYR A 325 9.66 16.46 3.15
C TYR A 325 11.10 16.02 3.40
N TRP A 326 11.33 14.71 3.30
CA TRP A 326 12.68 14.17 3.25
C TRP A 326 13.37 14.62 1.96
N GLU A 327 14.69 14.94 2.02
CA GLU A 327 15.54 15.31 0.88
C GLU A 327 16.05 14.08 0.12
#